data_5b9e07ba34fcb8a5e6d33c9c67ac855b
#
_entry.id   5b9e07ba34fcb8a5e6d33c9c67ac855b
#
_cell.length_a   1.000
_cell.length_b   1.000
_cell.length_c   1.000
_cell.angle_alpha   90.00
_cell.angle_beta   90.00
_cell.angle_gamma   90.00
#
_symmetry.space_group_name_H-M   'P 1'
#
loop_
_entity.id
_entity.type
_entity.pdbx_description
1 polymer ?
#
loop_
_entity_poly.entity_id
_entity_poly.type
_entity_poly.pdbx_seq_one_letter_code
_entity_poly.pdbx_strand_id
1 'polypeptide(L)' 'MADIPNAVVKRLLTKHADGLRVSGSALEKAVAATEDYVARLAREAHASAVADKRKTIMDGDIESARSKVV' A
#
# COMPACT_ATOMS: atom_id res chain seq x y z
N MET A 1 -11.87 5.70 -7.84
CA MET A 1 -11.75 4.42 -8.57
C MET A 1 -10.52 3.69 -8.09
N ALA A 2 -10.65 2.40 -7.84
CA ALA A 2 -9.55 1.59 -7.32
C ALA A 2 -8.60 1.20 -8.45
N ASP A 3 -7.31 1.46 -8.25
CA ASP A 3 -6.28 1.09 -9.22
C ASP A 3 -5.70 -0.29 -8.94
N ILE A 4 -5.95 -0.83 -7.74
CA ILE A 4 -5.43 -2.12 -7.32
C ILE A 4 -6.44 -3.22 -7.67
N PRO A 5 -6.01 -4.31 -8.34
CA PRO A 5 -6.93 -5.39 -8.67
C PRO A 5 -7.57 -6.03 -7.43
N ASN A 6 -8.89 -6.07 -7.41
CA ASN A 6 -9.65 -6.64 -6.30
C ASN A 6 -9.30 -8.11 -6.07
N ALA A 7 -9.07 -8.86 -7.15
CA ALA A 7 -8.77 -10.28 -7.06
C ALA A 7 -7.47 -10.55 -6.29
N VAL A 8 -6.46 -9.69 -6.47
CA VAL A 8 -5.18 -9.82 -5.77
C VAL A 8 -5.37 -9.57 -4.28
N VAL A 9 -6.10 -8.51 -3.92
CA VAL A 9 -6.36 -8.16 -2.52
C VAL A 9 -7.18 -9.27 -1.87
N LYS A 10 -8.19 -9.79 -2.55
CA LYS A 10 -9.02 -10.88 -2.03
C LYS A 10 -8.19 -12.12 -1.74
N ARG A 11 -7.30 -12.49 -2.68
CA ARG A 11 -6.44 -13.65 -2.51
C ARG A 11 -5.52 -13.50 -1.31
N LEU A 12 -4.93 -12.31 -1.14
CA LEU A 12 -4.05 -12.04 -0.01
C LEU A 12 -4.78 -12.06 1.32
N LEU A 13 -5.98 -11.49 1.36
CA LEU A 13 -6.81 -11.52 2.57
C LEU A 13 -7.14 -12.95 2.96
N THR A 14 -7.58 -13.75 2.00
CA THR A 14 -7.93 -15.15 2.26
C THR A 14 -6.71 -15.94 2.75
N LYS A 15 -5.57 -15.73 2.11
CA LYS A 15 -4.33 -16.41 2.47
C LYS A 15 -3.92 -16.11 3.90
N HIS A 16 -3.96 -14.84 4.29
CA HIS A 16 -3.49 -14.42 5.61
C HIS A 16 -4.57 -14.48 6.70
N ALA A 17 -5.83 -14.66 6.31
CA ALA A 17 -6.94 -14.83 7.25
C ALA A 17 -7.30 -16.29 7.44
N ASP A 18 -6.37 -17.19 7.18
CA ASP A 18 -6.51 -18.62 7.40
C ASP A 18 -7.70 -19.24 6.66
N GLY A 19 -7.92 -18.78 5.42
CA GLY A 19 -8.96 -19.33 4.55
C GLY A 19 -10.37 -18.82 4.79
N LEU A 20 -10.55 -17.86 5.67
CA LEU A 20 -11.87 -17.28 5.91
C LEU A 20 -12.38 -16.55 4.67
N ARG A 21 -13.69 -16.55 4.51
CA ARG A 21 -14.32 -15.81 3.42
C ARG A 21 -14.25 -14.32 3.65
N VAL A 22 -14.21 -13.57 2.54
CA VAL A 22 -14.18 -12.10 2.58
C VAL A 22 -15.45 -11.59 1.91
N SER A 23 -16.24 -10.80 2.63
CA SER A 23 -17.46 -10.21 2.05
C SER A 23 -17.09 -9.15 1.02
N GLY A 24 -18.02 -8.83 0.12
CA GLY A 24 -17.80 -7.80 -0.89
C GLY A 24 -17.48 -6.44 -0.28
N SER A 25 -18.20 -6.06 0.76
CA SER A 25 -17.95 -4.76 1.42
C SER A 25 -16.63 -4.76 2.18
N ALA A 26 -16.24 -5.89 2.77
CA ALA A 26 -14.93 -6.00 3.43
C ALA A 26 -13.81 -5.87 2.41
N LEU A 27 -13.98 -6.48 1.24
CA LEU A 27 -13.00 -6.38 0.16
C LEU A 27 -12.82 -4.94 -0.31
N GLU A 28 -13.92 -4.21 -0.48
CA GLU A 28 -13.87 -2.81 -0.87
C GLU A 28 -13.09 -1.97 0.15
N LYS A 29 -13.33 -2.21 1.43
CA LYS A 29 -12.62 -1.49 2.49
C LYS A 29 -11.13 -1.85 2.52
N ALA A 30 -10.80 -3.12 2.26
CA ALA A 30 -9.41 -3.55 2.23
C ALA A 30 -8.67 -2.93 1.03
N VAL A 31 -9.32 -2.85 -0.12
CA VAL A 31 -8.73 -2.20 -1.30
C VAL A 31 -8.47 -0.73 -1.02
N ALA A 32 -9.45 -0.04 -0.43
CA ALA A 32 -9.31 1.38 -0.09
C ALA A 32 -8.16 1.58 0.91
N ALA A 33 -8.05 0.73 1.92
CA ALA A 33 -6.98 0.81 2.91
C ALA A 33 -5.61 0.59 2.27
N THR A 34 -5.52 -0.35 1.34
CA THR A 34 -4.27 -0.64 0.63
C THR A 34 -3.85 0.55 -0.22
N GLU A 35 -4.79 1.14 -0.95
CA GLU A 35 -4.50 2.32 -1.76
C GLU A 35 -4.09 3.51 -0.91
N ASP A 36 -4.74 3.70 0.23
CA ASP A 36 -4.40 4.76 1.16
C ASP A 36 -2.99 4.57 1.71
N TYR A 37 -2.64 3.33 2.05
CA TYR A 37 -1.28 3.03 2.53
C TYR A 37 -0.24 3.35 1.47
N VAL A 38 -0.46 2.93 0.22
CA VAL A 38 0.47 3.22 -0.87
C VAL A 38 0.59 4.71 -1.11
N ALA A 39 -0.53 5.44 -1.04
CA ALA A 39 -0.52 6.90 -1.22
C ALA A 39 0.33 7.59 -0.15
N ARG A 40 0.20 7.17 1.11
CA ARG A 40 0.99 7.74 2.20
C ARG A 40 2.47 7.35 2.06
N LEU A 41 2.72 6.09 1.70
CA LEU A 41 4.08 5.61 1.47
C LEU A 41 4.75 6.42 0.35
N ALA A 42 4.02 6.68 -0.73
CA ALA A 42 4.53 7.44 -1.87
C ALA A 42 4.87 8.88 -1.49
N ARG A 43 4.05 9.52 -0.67
CA ARG A 43 4.31 10.89 -0.22
C ARG A 43 5.58 10.97 0.62
N GLU A 44 5.76 10.02 1.53
CA GLU A 44 6.97 9.99 2.36
C GLU A 44 8.21 9.66 1.53
N ALA A 45 8.09 8.71 0.61
CA ALA A 45 9.20 8.36 -0.27
C ALA A 45 9.58 9.51 -1.19
N HIS A 46 8.58 10.25 -1.68
CA HIS A 46 8.80 11.44 -2.50
C HIS A 46 9.60 12.49 -1.72
N ALA A 47 9.21 12.77 -0.49
CA ALA A 47 9.91 13.74 0.35
C ALA A 47 11.37 13.33 0.56
N SER A 48 11.62 12.03 0.77
CA SER A 48 12.97 11.52 0.95
C SER A 48 13.83 11.72 -0.30
N ALA A 49 13.28 11.37 -1.47
CA ALA A 49 14.00 11.51 -2.74
C ALA A 49 14.30 12.98 -3.07
N VAL A 50 13.33 13.85 -2.83
CA VAL A 50 13.52 15.30 -3.08
C VAL A 50 14.57 15.88 -2.17
N ALA A 51 14.60 15.44 -0.90
CA ALA A 51 15.63 15.90 0.05
C ALA A 51 17.04 15.56 -0.44
N ASP A 52 17.18 14.44 -1.14
CA ASP A 52 18.46 14.03 -1.75
C ASP A 52 18.63 14.54 -3.17
N LYS A 53 17.73 15.40 -3.63
CA LYS A 53 17.76 15.99 -4.97
C LYS A 53 17.71 14.94 -6.10
N ARG A 54 17.00 13.84 -5.84
CA ARG A 54 16.81 12.78 -6.83
C ARG A 54 15.41 12.87 -7.42
N LYS A 55 15.25 12.31 -8.62
CA LYS A 55 13.96 12.24 -9.32
C LYS A 55 13.43 10.81 -9.40
N THR A 56 14.12 9.89 -8.74
CA THR A 56 13.75 8.49 -8.70
C THR A 56 13.59 8.05 -7.24
N ILE A 57 12.50 7.35 -6.94
CA ILE A 57 12.32 6.75 -5.63
C ILE A 57 13.15 5.46 -5.60
N MET A 58 14.02 5.36 -4.62
CA MET A 58 14.93 4.23 -4.46
C MET A 58 14.54 3.38 -3.25
N ASP A 59 15.19 2.23 -3.12
CA ASP A 59 14.93 1.29 -2.02
C ASP A 59 14.94 1.97 -0.65
N GLY A 60 15.94 2.80 -0.40
CA GLY A 60 16.09 3.48 0.88
C GLY A 60 14.95 4.43 1.19
N ASP A 61 14.37 5.05 0.15
CA ASP A 61 13.22 5.94 0.33
C ASP A 61 11.99 5.14 0.80
N ILE A 62 11.79 3.96 0.24
CA ILE A 62 10.67 3.10 0.63
C ILE A 62 10.89 2.56 2.05
N GLU A 63 12.09 2.12 2.37
CA GLU A 63 12.40 1.61 3.71
C GLU A 63 12.20 2.69 4.78
N SER A 64 12.68 3.90 4.51
CA SER A 64 12.50 5.03 5.39
C SER A 64 11.02 5.40 5.53
N ALA A 65 10.28 5.39 4.42
CA ALA A 65 8.85 5.70 4.42
C ALA A 65 8.04 4.71 5.25
N ARG A 66 8.39 3.42 5.17
CA ARG A 66 7.68 2.38 5.93
C ARG A 66 7.74 2.60 7.44
N SER A 67 8.83 3.13 7.94
CA SER A 67 8.97 3.38 9.39
C SER A 67 8.14 4.60 9.82
N LYS A 68 7.77 5.48 8.90
CA LYS A 68 6.97 6.66 9.20
C LYS A 68 5.47 6.46 8.99
N VAL A 69 5.11 5.54 8.09
CA VAL A 69 3.70 5.24 7.78
C VAL A 69 3.31 3.99 8.55
N VAL A 70 2.77 4.17 9.71
CA VAL A 70 2.41 3.04 10.59
C VAL A 70 0.91 2.91 10.73
#